data_72a5e7e99d5d9f97152f5acf0842f162
#
_entry.id   72a5e7e99d5d9f97152f5acf0842f162
#
_cell.length_a   1.000
_cell.length_b   1.000
_cell.length_c   1.000
_cell.angle_alpha   90.00
_cell.angle_beta   90.00
_cell.angle_gamma   90.00
#
_symmetry.space_group_name_H-M   'P 1'
#
loop_
_entity.id
_entity.type
_entity.pdbx_description
1 polymer ?
#
loop_
_entity_poly.entity_id
_entity_poly.type
_entity_poly.pdbx_seq_one_letter_code
_entity_poly.pdbx_strand_id
1 'polypeptide(L)'
;PGSCPLHGPGAVDVVLSVRHPDDAEPTAAEAGVTCALRAGVPVVVLGDQEANPFAAHTVPVADDDPVAAVVAAYRAGKEVTAAPLRAEVERLLEEVGAPAEPVDVDVTREGERYRIAVTVPADLPITNESIATHVHARFREAGLAAQTIDVAVRSLS
;
A
#
# COMPACT_ATOMS: atom_id res chain seq x y z
N PRO A 1 10.51 -16.85 19.92
CA PRO A 1 10.33 -16.02 18.74
C PRO A 1 9.53 -14.81 19.16
N GLY A 2 10.22 -13.65 19.29
CA GLY A 2 9.58 -12.38 19.64
C GLY A 2 8.57 -12.00 18.55
N SER A 3 7.49 -11.34 18.94
CA SER A 3 6.51 -10.79 18.01
C SER A 3 7.22 -9.86 17.03
N CYS A 4 7.13 -10.18 15.73
CA CYS A 4 7.66 -9.30 14.70
C CYS A 4 6.94 -7.95 14.79
N PRO A 5 7.64 -6.82 14.94
CA PRO A 5 7.01 -5.50 15.08
C PRO A 5 6.13 -5.13 13.88
N LEU A 6 6.28 -5.82 12.75
CA LEU A 6 5.49 -5.61 11.55
C LEU A 6 4.06 -6.21 11.63
N HIS A 7 3.80 -7.03 12.66
CA HIS A 7 2.51 -7.70 12.88
C HIS A 7 1.83 -7.29 14.19
N GLY A 8 2.37 -6.29 14.89
CA GLY A 8 1.82 -5.81 16.16
C GLY A 8 0.87 -4.62 16.02
N PRO A 9 0.16 -4.26 17.08
CA PRO A 9 -0.54 -2.98 17.15
C PRO A 9 0.49 -1.85 17.04
N GLY A 10 0.33 -0.97 16.07
CA GLY A 10 1.34 0.02 15.66
C GLY A 10 2.15 -0.48 14.47
N ALA A 11 1.48 -1.12 13.50
CA ALA A 11 2.09 -1.60 12.28
C ALA A 11 2.95 -0.51 11.63
N VAL A 12 4.12 -0.93 11.16
CA VAL A 12 5.06 -0.08 10.44
C VAL A 12 4.52 0.12 9.01
N ASP A 13 4.35 1.35 8.59
CA ASP A 13 3.87 1.69 7.25
C ASP A 13 4.98 1.71 6.21
N VAL A 14 6.22 1.99 6.63
CA VAL A 14 7.41 2.04 5.77
C VAL A 14 8.62 1.59 6.58
N VAL A 15 9.49 0.82 5.97
CA VAL A 15 10.79 0.46 6.55
C VAL A 15 11.88 1.25 5.83
N LEU A 16 12.72 1.93 6.61
CA LEU A 16 13.93 2.57 6.13
C LEU A 16 15.14 1.66 6.41
N SER A 17 15.79 1.21 5.36
CA SER A 17 17.07 0.50 5.44
C SER A 17 18.20 1.44 5.04
N VAL A 18 19.19 1.60 5.91
CA VAL A 18 20.38 2.42 5.63
C VAL A 18 21.54 1.47 5.37
N ARG A 19 22.10 1.54 4.16
CA ARG A 19 23.27 0.73 3.76
C ARG A 19 24.52 1.60 3.77
N HIS A 20 25.54 1.07 4.40
CA HIS A 20 26.85 1.70 4.33
C HIS A 20 27.61 1.22 3.07
N PRO A 21 28.47 2.05 2.44
CA PRO A 21 29.23 1.65 1.24
C PRO A 21 30.10 0.40 1.43
N ASP A 22 30.48 0.11 2.67
CA ASP A 22 31.29 -1.06 3.01
C ASP A 22 30.46 -2.34 3.25
N ASP A 23 29.12 -2.25 3.22
CA ASP A 23 28.20 -3.38 3.43
C ASP A 23 28.00 -4.16 2.12
N ALA A 24 29.04 -4.82 1.63
CA ALA A 24 28.97 -5.63 0.40
C ALA A 24 28.11 -6.90 0.56
N GLU A 25 27.92 -7.38 1.78
CA GLU A 25 27.13 -8.57 2.09
C GLU A 25 25.91 -8.23 2.95
N PRO A 26 24.80 -9.01 2.83
CA PRO A 26 23.64 -8.82 3.68
C PRO A 26 23.99 -8.94 5.17
N THR A 27 23.67 -7.91 5.93
CA THR A 27 23.90 -7.88 7.37
C THR A 27 22.71 -8.47 8.14
N ALA A 28 22.90 -8.79 9.42
CA ALA A 28 21.80 -9.23 10.28
C ALA A 28 20.66 -8.18 10.38
N ALA A 29 20.97 -6.88 10.20
CA ALA A 29 19.98 -5.81 10.15
C ALA A 29 19.04 -5.94 8.94
N GLU A 30 19.50 -6.49 7.83
CA GLU A 30 18.71 -6.71 6.62
C GLU A 30 17.69 -7.85 6.74
N ALA A 31 17.75 -8.67 7.80
CA ALA A 31 16.67 -9.60 8.11
C ALA A 31 15.33 -8.86 8.30
N GLY A 32 15.36 -7.63 8.79
CA GLY A 32 14.18 -6.74 8.87
C GLY A 32 13.61 -6.39 7.50
N VAL A 33 14.45 -6.18 6.48
CA VAL A 33 14.04 -5.93 5.09
C VAL A 33 13.26 -7.12 4.54
N THR A 34 13.77 -8.34 4.70
CA THR A 34 13.07 -9.55 4.26
C THR A 34 11.71 -9.72 4.94
N CYS A 35 11.62 -9.41 6.23
CA CYS A 35 10.35 -9.43 6.96
C CYS A 35 9.38 -8.38 6.42
N ALA A 36 9.85 -7.17 6.13
CA ALA A 36 9.02 -6.10 5.58
C ALA A 36 8.45 -6.48 4.21
N LEU A 37 9.29 -6.97 3.31
CA LEU A 37 8.89 -7.42 1.97
C LEU A 37 7.85 -8.54 2.03
N ARG A 38 8.02 -9.51 2.93
CA ARG A 38 7.03 -10.58 3.16
C ARG A 38 5.72 -10.07 3.73
N ALA A 39 5.76 -9.01 4.52
CA ALA A 39 4.59 -8.36 5.11
C ALA A 39 3.91 -7.37 4.15
N GLY A 40 4.45 -7.16 2.94
CA GLY A 40 3.96 -6.17 1.98
C GLY A 40 4.18 -4.73 2.45
N VAL A 41 5.14 -4.50 3.36
CA VAL A 41 5.49 -3.15 3.83
C VAL A 41 6.53 -2.57 2.88
N PRO A 42 6.31 -1.37 2.33
CA PRO A 42 7.29 -0.71 1.47
C PRO A 42 8.64 -0.53 2.16
N VAL A 43 9.71 -0.81 1.44
CA VAL A 43 11.08 -0.63 1.94
C VAL A 43 11.78 0.44 1.11
N VAL A 44 12.31 1.43 1.80
CA VAL A 44 13.16 2.48 1.25
C VAL A 44 14.60 2.17 1.61
N VAL A 45 15.51 2.26 0.65
CA VAL A 45 16.93 2.04 0.89
C VAL A 45 17.69 3.34 0.65
N LEU A 46 18.39 3.79 1.70
CA LEU A 46 19.38 4.87 1.65
C LEU A 46 20.79 4.29 1.52
N GLY A 47 21.65 5.02 0.82
CA GLY A 47 23.05 4.68 0.65
C GLY A 47 23.31 3.82 -0.58
N ASP A 48 24.30 2.94 -0.52
CA ASP A 48 24.77 2.19 -1.67
C ASP A 48 23.74 1.23 -2.23
N GLN A 49 23.39 1.45 -3.51
CA GLN A 49 22.42 0.63 -4.26
C GLN A 49 23.09 -0.45 -5.10
N GLU A 50 24.40 -0.33 -5.38
CA GLU A 50 25.11 -1.21 -6.31
C GLU A 50 25.19 -2.64 -5.77
N ALA A 51 25.35 -2.77 -4.45
CA ALA A 51 25.39 -4.05 -3.75
C ALA A 51 24.07 -4.41 -3.04
N ASN A 52 22.95 -3.74 -3.37
CA ASN A 52 21.66 -4.01 -2.72
C ASN A 52 21.00 -5.29 -3.26
N PRO A 53 20.96 -6.40 -2.50
CA PRO A 53 20.35 -7.64 -2.95
C PRO A 53 18.81 -7.54 -3.10
N PHE A 54 18.20 -6.50 -2.56
CA PHE A 54 16.76 -6.25 -2.59
C PHE A 54 16.36 -5.16 -3.59
N ALA A 55 17.27 -4.67 -4.43
CA ALA A 55 17.06 -3.53 -5.34
C ALA A 55 15.77 -3.65 -6.19
N ALA A 56 15.44 -4.88 -6.63
CA ALA A 56 14.23 -5.12 -7.43
C ALA A 56 12.90 -4.93 -6.65
N HIS A 57 12.95 -4.86 -5.32
CA HIS A 57 11.79 -4.83 -4.44
C HIS A 57 11.79 -3.63 -3.49
N THR A 58 12.75 -2.73 -3.64
CA THR A 58 12.92 -1.56 -2.76
C THR A 58 12.92 -0.28 -3.56
N VAL A 59 12.57 0.83 -2.91
CA VAL A 59 12.61 2.16 -3.52
C VAL A 59 13.96 2.80 -3.21
N PRO A 60 14.80 3.05 -4.24
CA PRO A 60 16.06 3.74 -4.03
C PRO A 60 15.82 5.23 -3.75
N VAL A 61 16.63 5.80 -2.89
CA VAL A 61 16.58 7.21 -2.53
C VAL A 61 17.89 7.88 -2.86
N ALA A 62 17.80 9.05 -3.49
CA ALA A 62 18.91 9.98 -3.55
C ALA A 62 19.19 10.55 -2.15
N ASP A 63 20.45 10.65 -1.79
CA ASP A 63 20.93 10.99 -0.43
C ASP A 63 20.48 12.37 0.11
N ASP A 64 19.82 13.19 -0.72
CA ASP A 64 19.62 14.61 -0.43
C ASP A 64 18.46 14.87 0.52
N ASP A 65 17.42 13.99 0.57
CA ASP A 65 16.28 14.16 1.47
C ASP A 65 15.62 12.81 1.87
N PRO A 66 16.10 12.18 2.94
CA PRO A 66 15.55 10.91 3.40
C PRO A 66 14.09 11.01 3.84
N VAL A 67 13.64 12.17 4.29
CA VAL A 67 12.25 12.35 4.73
C VAL A 67 11.30 12.39 3.53
N ALA A 68 11.64 13.15 2.49
CA ALA A 68 10.87 13.18 1.25
C ALA A 68 10.76 11.79 0.63
N ALA A 69 11.83 11.02 0.69
CA ALA A 69 11.88 9.67 0.18
C ALA A 69 10.99 8.69 0.95
N VAL A 70 11.01 8.72 2.27
CA VAL A 70 10.10 7.91 3.11
C VAL A 70 8.64 8.27 2.80
N VAL A 71 8.31 9.55 2.68
CA VAL A 71 6.98 10.02 2.31
C VAL A 71 6.59 9.54 0.91
N ALA A 72 7.50 9.60 -0.06
CA ALA A 72 7.26 9.13 -1.42
C ALA A 72 7.02 7.60 -1.45
N ALA A 73 7.82 6.83 -0.72
CA ALA A 73 7.64 5.37 -0.62
C ALA A 73 6.33 4.99 0.07
N TYR A 74 5.94 5.70 1.13
CA TYR A 74 4.66 5.51 1.79
C TYR A 74 3.50 5.74 0.82
N ARG A 75 3.55 6.84 0.06
CA ARG A 75 2.54 7.15 -0.96
C ARG A 75 2.52 6.10 -2.08
N ALA A 76 3.69 5.69 -2.56
CA ALA A 76 3.80 4.65 -3.57
C ALA A 76 3.24 3.31 -3.09
N GLY A 77 3.52 2.93 -1.84
CA GLY A 77 2.96 1.72 -1.22
C GLY A 77 1.44 1.77 -1.11
N LYS A 78 0.88 2.91 -0.74
CA LYS A 78 -0.58 3.13 -0.76
C LYS A 78 -1.15 2.98 -2.18
N GLU A 79 -0.52 3.59 -3.17
CA GLU A 79 -0.97 3.54 -4.56
C GLU A 79 -0.93 2.14 -5.15
N VAL A 80 0.07 1.33 -4.84
CA VAL A 80 0.12 -0.09 -5.25
C VAL A 80 -1.11 -0.86 -4.78
N THR A 81 -1.63 -0.54 -3.60
CA THR A 81 -2.85 -1.17 -3.08
C THR A 81 -4.12 -0.51 -3.62
N ALA A 82 -4.14 0.81 -3.78
CA ALA A 82 -5.30 1.58 -4.19
C ALA A 82 -5.61 1.44 -5.69
N ALA A 83 -4.59 1.39 -6.55
CA ALA A 83 -4.77 1.38 -8.00
C ALA A 83 -5.63 0.20 -8.52
N PRO A 84 -5.45 -1.06 -8.09
CA PRO A 84 -6.29 -2.16 -8.50
C PRO A 84 -7.76 -2.02 -8.04
N LEU A 85 -7.97 -1.39 -6.88
CA LEU A 85 -9.30 -1.14 -6.34
C LEU A 85 -9.99 -0.01 -7.10
N ARG A 86 -9.25 1.05 -7.44
CA ARG A 86 -9.74 2.16 -8.28
C ARG A 86 -10.15 1.64 -9.65
N ALA A 87 -9.31 0.85 -10.30
CA ALA A 87 -9.63 0.25 -11.60
C ALA A 87 -10.88 -0.63 -11.55
N GLU A 88 -11.12 -1.35 -10.45
CA GLU A 88 -12.34 -2.14 -10.27
C GLU A 88 -13.58 -1.24 -10.15
N VAL A 89 -13.50 -0.14 -9.42
CA VAL A 89 -14.62 0.82 -9.31
C VAL A 89 -14.90 1.48 -10.65
N GLU A 90 -13.87 1.93 -11.36
CA GLU A 90 -14.00 2.52 -12.71
C GLU A 90 -14.68 1.55 -13.68
N ARG A 91 -14.26 0.28 -13.69
CA ARG A 91 -14.87 -0.79 -14.49
C ARG A 91 -16.37 -0.96 -14.17
N LEU A 92 -16.73 -0.98 -12.90
CA LEU A 92 -18.12 -1.08 -12.47
C LEU A 92 -18.97 0.11 -12.94
N LEU A 93 -18.42 1.33 -12.86
CA LEU A 93 -19.12 2.54 -13.33
C LEU A 93 -19.30 2.51 -14.85
N GLU A 94 -18.30 2.08 -15.60
CA GLU A 94 -18.40 1.90 -17.06
C GLU A 94 -19.48 0.89 -17.44
N GLU A 95 -19.58 -0.25 -16.73
CA GLU A 95 -20.60 -1.28 -16.98
C GLU A 95 -22.03 -0.79 -16.81
N VAL A 96 -22.25 0.16 -15.90
CA VAL A 96 -23.58 0.76 -15.69
C VAL A 96 -23.78 2.05 -16.49
N GLY A 97 -22.84 2.42 -17.36
CA GLY A 97 -22.88 3.62 -18.18
C GLY A 97 -22.75 4.92 -17.40
N ALA A 98 -22.16 4.87 -16.23
CA ALA A 98 -21.88 6.03 -15.39
C ALA A 98 -20.52 6.65 -15.70
N PRO A 99 -20.31 7.96 -15.42
CA PRO A 99 -18.99 8.55 -15.55
C PRO A 99 -18.01 7.89 -14.59
N ALA A 100 -16.85 7.48 -15.10
CA ALA A 100 -15.80 6.84 -14.31
C ALA A 100 -14.93 7.87 -13.53
N GLU A 101 -15.10 9.15 -13.75
CA GLU A 101 -14.33 10.20 -13.08
C GLU A 101 -15.26 11.24 -12.44
N PRO A 102 -14.90 11.76 -11.26
CA PRO A 102 -13.72 11.39 -10.47
C PRO A 102 -13.97 10.16 -9.58
N VAL A 103 -13.03 9.21 -9.58
CA VAL A 103 -12.96 8.12 -8.61
C VAL A 103 -11.67 8.27 -7.80
N ASP A 104 -11.79 8.30 -6.48
CA ASP A 104 -10.64 8.27 -5.58
C ASP A 104 -10.74 7.10 -4.62
N VAL A 105 -9.61 6.46 -4.35
CA VAL A 105 -9.51 5.34 -3.40
C VAL A 105 -8.33 5.58 -2.48
N ASP A 106 -8.61 5.78 -1.20
CA ASP A 106 -7.59 5.85 -0.15
C ASP A 106 -7.61 4.57 0.67
N VAL A 107 -6.42 3.99 0.88
CA VAL A 107 -6.23 2.78 1.68
C VAL A 107 -5.36 3.12 2.88
N THR A 108 -5.90 2.89 4.07
CA THR A 108 -5.17 3.07 5.33
C THR A 108 -5.09 1.74 6.05
N ARG A 109 -3.89 1.40 6.53
CA ARG A 109 -3.65 0.21 7.33
C ARG A 109 -3.48 0.58 8.80
N GLU A 110 -4.22 -0.09 9.67
CA GLU A 110 -4.12 0.02 11.13
C GLU A 110 -3.91 -1.38 11.74
N GLY A 111 -2.65 -1.80 11.84
CA GLY A 111 -2.32 -3.18 12.24
C GLY A 111 -2.80 -4.21 11.22
N GLU A 112 -3.73 -5.08 11.63
CA GLU A 112 -4.36 -6.09 10.76
C GLU A 112 -5.70 -5.63 10.17
N ARG A 113 -6.08 -4.38 10.42
CA ARG A 113 -7.28 -3.74 9.88
C ARG A 113 -6.90 -2.86 8.69
N TYR A 114 -7.68 -2.96 7.63
CA TYR A 114 -7.62 -2.03 6.51
C TYR A 114 -8.89 -1.20 6.46
N ARG A 115 -8.71 0.11 6.28
CA ARG A 115 -9.80 1.04 5.97
C ARG A 115 -9.63 1.48 4.53
N ILE A 116 -10.67 1.29 3.74
CA ILE A 116 -10.71 1.66 2.34
C ILE A 116 -11.82 2.72 2.19
N ALA A 117 -11.42 3.93 1.85
CA ALA A 117 -12.34 5.01 1.54
C ALA A 117 -12.42 5.18 0.02
N VAL A 118 -13.62 5.03 -0.52
CA VAL A 118 -13.89 5.20 -1.95
C VAL A 118 -14.77 6.43 -2.13
N THR A 119 -14.32 7.35 -2.98
CA THR A 119 -15.08 8.53 -3.39
C THR A 119 -15.51 8.36 -4.84
N VAL A 120 -16.78 8.51 -5.11
CA VAL A 120 -17.39 8.32 -6.44
C VAL A 120 -18.25 9.53 -6.83
N PRO A 121 -18.59 9.70 -8.12
CA PRO A 121 -19.55 10.72 -8.56
C PRO A 121 -20.90 10.62 -7.85
N ALA A 122 -21.65 11.72 -7.85
CA ALA A 122 -23.04 11.74 -7.37
C ALA A 122 -24.00 11.02 -8.33
N ASP A 123 -25.19 10.68 -7.82
CA ASP A 123 -26.31 10.18 -8.63
C ASP A 123 -26.00 8.95 -9.50
N LEU A 124 -25.23 8.01 -8.96
CA LEU A 124 -24.89 6.79 -9.67
C LEU A 124 -26.08 5.81 -9.75
N PRO A 125 -26.21 5.08 -10.87
CA PRO A 125 -27.22 4.02 -11.02
C PRO A 125 -26.88 2.74 -10.25
N ILE A 126 -25.78 2.71 -9.52
CA ILE A 126 -25.29 1.63 -8.67
C ILE A 126 -25.24 2.07 -7.21
N THR A 127 -25.54 1.18 -6.29
CA THR A 127 -25.53 1.50 -4.86
C THR A 127 -24.12 1.50 -4.26
N ASN A 128 -23.90 2.33 -3.25
CA ASN A 128 -22.66 2.35 -2.49
C ASN A 128 -22.33 0.97 -1.87
N GLU A 129 -23.35 0.21 -1.47
CA GLU A 129 -23.18 -1.15 -0.94
C GLU A 129 -22.65 -2.12 -2.00
N SER A 130 -23.13 -2.02 -3.24
CA SER A 130 -22.61 -2.82 -4.35
C SER A 130 -21.14 -2.52 -4.63
N ILE A 131 -20.79 -1.23 -4.70
CA ILE A 131 -19.39 -0.81 -4.87
C ILE A 131 -18.54 -1.35 -3.73
N ALA A 132 -18.97 -1.20 -2.48
CA ALA A 132 -18.23 -1.69 -1.32
C ALA A 132 -17.99 -3.21 -1.37
N THR A 133 -18.99 -3.97 -1.83
CA THR A 133 -18.90 -5.43 -1.97
C THR A 133 -17.84 -5.82 -2.99
N HIS A 134 -17.80 -5.18 -4.14
CA HIS A 134 -16.81 -5.45 -5.18
C HIS A 134 -15.39 -5.06 -4.75
N VAL A 135 -15.23 -3.88 -4.14
CA VAL A 135 -13.95 -3.43 -3.59
C VAL A 135 -13.43 -4.40 -2.53
N HIS A 136 -14.30 -4.87 -1.64
CA HIS A 136 -13.94 -5.86 -0.62
C HIS A 136 -13.50 -7.19 -1.25
N ALA A 137 -14.23 -7.70 -2.25
CA ALA A 137 -13.88 -8.92 -2.96
C ALA A 137 -12.52 -8.77 -3.67
N ARG A 138 -12.32 -7.67 -4.39
CA ARG A 138 -11.07 -7.39 -5.10
C ARG A 138 -9.86 -7.26 -4.17
N PHE A 139 -10.05 -6.62 -3.01
CA PHE A 139 -8.99 -6.52 -1.99
C PHE A 139 -8.58 -7.91 -1.49
N ARG A 140 -9.54 -8.81 -1.26
CA ARG A 140 -9.27 -10.19 -0.83
C ARG A 140 -8.52 -11.01 -1.88
N GLU A 141 -8.85 -10.82 -3.16
CA GLU A 141 -8.15 -11.48 -4.27
C GLU A 141 -6.68 -11.06 -4.38
N ALA A 142 -6.35 -9.85 -3.96
CA ALA A 142 -4.96 -9.37 -3.91
C ALA A 142 -4.07 -10.12 -2.90
N GLY A 143 -4.65 -11.04 -2.11
CA GLY A 143 -3.89 -11.91 -1.19
C GLY A 143 -3.33 -11.19 0.03
N LEU A 144 -3.75 -9.96 0.30
CA LEU A 144 -3.33 -9.22 1.48
C LEU A 144 -3.94 -9.87 2.73
N ALA A 145 -3.08 -10.27 3.66
CA ALA A 145 -3.50 -10.83 4.93
C ALA A 145 -4.14 -9.74 5.79
N ALA A 146 -5.46 -9.69 5.78
CA ALA A 146 -6.24 -8.79 6.60
C ALA A 146 -7.25 -9.58 7.44
N GLN A 147 -7.32 -9.29 8.73
CA GLN A 147 -8.37 -9.84 9.60
C GLN A 147 -9.66 -9.04 9.43
N THR A 148 -9.56 -7.74 9.24
CA THR A 148 -10.71 -6.85 9.10
C THR A 148 -10.50 -5.88 7.93
N ILE A 149 -11.53 -5.74 7.09
CA ILE A 149 -11.56 -4.81 5.98
C ILE A 149 -12.82 -3.97 6.13
N ASP A 150 -12.66 -2.69 6.37
CA ASP A 150 -13.74 -1.70 6.44
C ASP A 150 -13.75 -0.91 5.13
N VAL A 151 -14.83 -0.99 4.38
CA VAL A 151 -15.01 -0.22 3.12
C VAL A 151 -16.08 0.83 3.32
N ALA A 152 -15.74 2.08 3.12
CA ALA A 152 -16.66 3.23 3.15
C ALA A 152 -16.72 3.86 1.76
N VAL A 153 -17.92 3.95 1.17
CA VAL A 153 -18.15 4.61 -0.11
C VAL A 153 -18.89 5.92 0.14
N ARG A 154 -18.40 6.99 -0.48
CA ARG A 154 -18.98 8.34 -0.39
C ARG A 154 -19.21 8.88 -1.78
N SER A 155 -20.40 9.44 -2.01
CA SER A 155 -20.69 10.19 -3.23
C SER A 155 -20.27 11.65 -3.05
N LEU A 156 -19.70 12.22 -4.10
CA LEU A 156 -19.44 13.66 -4.17
C LEU A 156 -20.77 14.41 -4.20
N SER A 157 -20.85 15.49 -3.45
CA SER A 157 -22.05 16.36 -3.39
C SER A 157 -22.02 17.37 -4.51
#